data_e115dda946abd827463a1d06fe401ba1
#
_entry.id   e115dda946abd827463a1d06fe401ba1
#
_cell.length_a   1.000
_cell.length_b   1.000
_cell.length_c   1.000
_cell.angle_alpha   90.00
_cell.angle_beta   90.00
_cell.angle_gamma   90.00
#
_symmetry.space_group_name_H-M   'P 1'
#
loop_
_entity.id
_entity.type
_entity.pdbx_description
1 polymer ?
#
loop_
_entity_poly.entity_id
_entity_poly.type
_entity_poly.pdbx_seq_one_letter_code
_entity_poly.pdbx_strand_id
1 'polypeptide(L)'
;DAFVEEYFAAIGEHNYQSLLLRQYMTMDIFYCIQEFLKRIKAELSDIPEQAVNIQMVPKVIGNVEMTKEYLKEEFRIALQARDGVSQDRYGSVIRDAKNFIREHFNQGDLSLNQIAAHIGVSPSYFSSIFKQETGQNFVEYLTQVRMERACELLKCTSYRTAEIGEQVGYNDAHYFSAAFKKAMGQSPKDYKASQLRQE
;
A
#
# COMPACT_ATOMS: atom_id res chain seq x y z
N ASP A 1 4.34 2.16 24.32
CA ASP A 1 4.48 1.87 25.76
C ASP A 1 5.52 2.78 26.43
N ALA A 2 6.76 2.90 25.88
CA ALA A 2 7.81 3.78 26.46
C ALA A 2 7.36 5.25 26.55
N PHE A 3 6.67 5.77 25.55
CA PHE A 3 6.18 7.15 25.53
C PHE A 3 5.28 7.49 26.74
N VAL A 4 4.38 6.60 27.13
CA VAL A 4 3.47 6.84 28.27
C VAL A 4 4.27 6.87 29.57
N GLU A 5 5.25 5.98 29.73
CA GLU A 5 6.12 5.97 30.92
C GLU A 5 6.98 7.24 31.01
N GLU A 6 7.57 7.67 29.91
CA GLU A 6 8.34 8.92 29.83
C GLU A 6 7.45 10.14 30.11
N TYR A 7 6.22 10.15 29.61
CA TYR A 7 5.24 11.22 29.84
C TYR A 7 4.91 11.34 31.33
N PHE A 8 4.61 10.20 32.01
CA PHE A 8 4.35 10.19 33.46
C PHE A 8 5.58 10.57 34.25
N ALA A 9 6.78 10.10 33.88
CA ALA A 9 8.02 10.49 34.53
C ALA A 9 8.30 12.00 34.43
N ALA A 10 8.04 12.61 33.25
CA ALA A 10 8.20 14.05 33.03
C ALA A 10 7.25 14.91 33.89
N ILE A 11 6.02 14.44 34.12
CA ILE A 11 5.04 15.13 34.98
C ILE A 11 5.46 15.08 36.45
N GLY A 12 6.13 14.01 36.85
CA GLY A 12 6.60 13.79 38.22
C GLY A 12 5.56 13.10 39.11
N GLU A 13 6.04 12.20 39.96
CA GLU A 13 5.21 11.31 40.78
C GLU A 13 4.16 12.05 41.62
N HIS A 14 4.56 13.14 42.29
CA HIS A 14 3.63 13.92 43.10
C HIS A 14 2.43 14.46 42.32
N ASN A 15 2.63 14.85 41.08
CA ASN A 15 1.60 15.45 40.25
C ASN A 15 0.60 14.40 39.74
N TYR A 16 1.08 13.25 39.26
CA TYR A 16 0.14 12.24 38.72
C TYR A 16 -0.57 11.42 39.82
N GLN A 17 -0.20 11.57 41.11
CA GLN A 17 -1.02 11.10 42.22
C GLN A 17 -2.33 11.90 42.38
N SER A 18 -2.39 13.13 41.89
CA SER A 18 -3.61 13.93 41.90
C SER A 18 -4.66 13.32 40.93
N LEU A 19 -5.84 12.98 41.49
CA LEU A 19 -6.98 12.48 40.72
C LEU A 19 -7.43 13.48 39.67
N LEU A 20 -7.47 14.78 40.03
CA LEU A 20 -7.88 15.85 39.12
C LEU A 20 -6.94 15.98 37.93
N LEU A 21 -5.63 15.91 38.20
CA LEU A 21 -4.65 16.00 37.12
C LEU A 21 -4.70 14.77 36.20
N ARG A 22 -4.85 13.55 36.74
CA ARG A 22 -5.07 12.35 35.94
C ARG A 22 -6.31 12.45 35.07
N GLN A 23 -7.41 12.95 35.62
CA GLN A 23 -8.63 13.17 34.87
C GLN A 23 -8.41 14.13 33.70
N TYR A 24 -7.79 15.28 33.97
CA TYR A 24 -7.49 16.27 32.95
C TYR A 24 -6.63 15.70 31.81
N MET A 25 -5.51 15.06 32.17
CA MET A 25 -4.57 14.46 31.20
C MET A 25 -5.24 13.37 30.35
N THR A 26 -6.02 12.49 31.00
CA THR A 26 -6.68 11.38 30.30
C THR A 26 -7.73 11.90 29.32
N MET A 27 -8.49 12.91 29.72
CA MET A 27 -9.48 13.54 28.84
C MET A 27 -8.82 14.28 27.67
N ASP A 28 -7.73 15.01 27.93
CA ASP A 28 -7.00 15.74 26.88
C ASP A 28 -6.45 14.76 25.84
N ILE A 29 -5.78 13.69 26.27
CA ILE A 29 -5.29 12.64 25.37
C ILE A 29 -6.44 11.96 24.62
N PHE A 30 -7.53 11.62 25.29
CA PHE A 30 -8.72 11.05 24.66
C PHE A 30 -9.22 11.94 23.51
N TYR A 31 -9.40 13.24 23.74
CA TYR A 31 -9.85 14.16 22.68
C TYR A 31 -8.82 14.33 21.56
N CYS A 32 -7.52 14.36 21.89
CA CYS A 32 -6.46 14.40 20.88
C CYS A 32 -6.51 13.16 19.96
N ILE A 33 -6.75 11.98 20.53
CA ILE A 33 -6.88 10.73 19.77
C ILE A 33 -8.14 10.75 18.90
N GLN A 34 -9.29 11.22 19.43
CA GLN A 34 -10.51 11.36 18.64
C GLN A 34 -10.31 12.26 17.42
N GLU A 35 -9.69 13.43 17.61
CA GLU A 35 -9.37 14.35 16.51
C GLU A 35 -8.38 13.74 15.51
N PHE A 36 -7.40 12.99 16.00
CA PHE A 36 -6.47 12.28 15.14
C PHE A 36 -7.18 11.23 14.27
N LEU A 37 -8.04 10.38 14.87
CA LEU A 37 -8.82 9.36 14.15
C LEU A 37 -9.73 9.98 13.08
N LYS A 38 -10.40 11.09 13.39
CA LYS A 38 -11.18 11.86 12.40
C LYS A 38 -10.31 12.39 11.25
N ARG A 39 -9.14 12.94 11.59
CA ARG A 39 -8.21 13.50 10.58
C ARG A 39 -7.71 12.44 9.60
N ILE A 40 -7.42 11.23 10.07
CA ILE A 40 -7.01 10.13 9.21
C ILE A 40 -8.18 9.43 8.51
N LYS A 41 -9.44 9.83 8.82
CA LYS A 41 -10.69 9.22 8.33
C LYS A 41 -10.76 7.72 8.64
N ALA A 42 -10.36 7.33 9.85
CA ALA A 42 -10.48 5.95 10.29
C ALA A 42 -11.96 5.54 10.37
N GLU A 43 -12.29 4.33 9.92
CA GLU A 43 -13.64 3.78 10.03
C GLU A 43 -13.91 3.45 11.51
N LEU A 44 -14.98 4.06 12.08
CA LEU A 44 -15.35 3.83 13.49
C LEU A 44 -15.72 2.38 13.79
N SER A 45 -16.14 1.63 12.77
CA SER A 45 -16.43 0.18 12.88
C SER A 45 -15.19 -0.65 13.25
N ASP A 46 -14.01 -0.17 12.91
CA ASP A 46 -12.74 -0.87 13.10
C ASP A 46 -12.05 -0.47 14.41
N ILE A 47 -12.64 0.49 15.15
CA ILE A 47 -12.08 1.01 16.39
C ILE A 47 -12.85 0.39 17.57
N PRO A 48 -12.17 -0.21 18.57
CA PRO A 48 -12.82 -0.74 19.76
C PRO A 48 -13.67 0.33 20.47
N GLU A 49 -14.88 -0.04 20.90
CA GLU A 49 -15.83 0.88 21.57
C GLU A 49 -15.19 1.60 22.76
N GLN A 50 -14.33 0.94 23.50
CA GLN A 50 -13.63 1.51 24.64
C GLN A 50 -12.77 2.72 24.31
N ALA A 51 -12.22 2.79 23.09
CA ALA A 51 -11.38 3.90 22.65
C ALA A 51 -12.19 5.12 22.17
N VAL A 52 -13.47 4.95 21.91
CA VAL A 52 -14.37 6.04 21.50
C VAL A 52 -15.40 6.40 22.57
N ASN A 53 -15.42 5.67 23.68
CA ASN A 53 -16.39 5.84 24.75
C ASN A 53 -15.81 6.60 25.94
N ILE A 54 -16.07 7.91 26.02
CA ILE A 54 -15.60 8.78 27.12
C ILE A 54 -16.00 8.30 28.52
N GLN A 55 -17.05 7.46 28.64
CA GLN A 55 -17.49 6.90 29.92
C GLN A 55 -16.47 5.90 30.52
N MET A 56 -15.47 5.50 29.79
CA MET A 56 -14.35 4.70 30.31
C MET A 56 -13.38 5.52 31.17
N VAL A 57 -13.20 6.81 30.89
CA VAL A 57 -12.28 7.68 31.61
C VAL A 57 -12.51 7.67 33.12
N PRO A 58 -13.74 7.89 33.66
CA PRO A 58 -13.97 7.84 35.11
C PRO A 58 -13.61 6.49 35.76
N LYS A 59 -13.66 5.39 35.01
CA LYS A 59 -13.37 4.04 35.52
C LYS A 59 -11.88 3.78 35.70
N VAL A 60 -11.03 4.43 34.91
CA VAL A 60 -9.59 4.17 34.87
C VAL A 60 -8.76 5.19 35.63
N ILE A 61 -9.25 6.40 35.87
CA ILE A 61 -8.50 7.47 36.53
C ILE A 61 -8.32 7.25 38.05
N GLY A 62 -9.10 6.36 38.67
CA GLY A 62 -9.00 6.07 40.10
C GLY A 62 -7.68 5.45 40.51
N ASN A 63 -6.97 4.78 39.60
CA ASN A 63 -5.68 4.11 39.85
C ASN A 63 -4.66 4.54 38.78
N VAL A 64 -3.43 4.83 39.21
CA VAL A 64 -2.34 5.30 38.33
C VAL A 64 -2.01 4.26 37.26
N GLU A 65 -1.85 3.00 37.66
CA GLU A 65 -1.50 1.93 36.73
C GLU A 65 -2.63 1.68 35.69
N MET A 66 -3.89 1.70 36.16
CA MET A 66 -5.04 1.60 35.23
C MET A 66 -5.08 2.77 34.25
N THR A 67 -4.72 3.97 34.70
CA THR A 67 -4.65 5.15 33.83
C THR A 67 -3.55 4.96 32.78
N LYS A 68 -2.37 4.51 33.18
CA LYS A 68 -1.25 4.25 32.27
C LYS A 68 -1.61 3.20 31.22
N GLU A 69 -2.15 2.07 31.65
CA GLU A 69 -2.53 0.99 30.74
C GLU A 69 -3.63 1.42 29.76
N TYR A 70 -4.63 2.17 30.22
CA TYR A 70 -5.64 2.76 29.37
C TYR A 70 -5.02 3.67 28.29
N LEU A 71 -4.13 4.58 28.68
CA LEU A 71 -3.46 5.47 27.74
C LEU A 71 -2.56 4.73 26.74
N LYS A 72 -1.84 3.69 27.21
CA LYS A 72 -1.05 2.84 26.31
C LYS A 72 -1.93 2.18 25.24
N GLU A 73 -3.09 1.68 25.64
CA GLU A 73 -4.03 1.06 24.73
C GLU A 73 -4.64 2.07 23.74
N GLU A 74 -5.01 3.26 24.22
CA GLU A 74 -5.49 4.35 23.35
C GLU A 74 -4.47 4.72 22.26
N PHE A 75 -3.19 4.88 22.61
CA PHE A 75 -2.13 5.13 21.64
C PHE A 75 -1.93 3.94 20.69
N ARG A 76 -2.03 2.69 21.19
CA ARG A 76 -1.90 1.49 20.35
C ARG A 76 -3.00 1.42 19.31
N ILE A 77 -4.25 1.67 19.72
CA ILE A 77 -5.41 1.73 18.82
C ILE A 77 -5.24 2.83 17.76
N ALA A 78 -4.81 4.02 18.16
CA ALA A 78 -4.58 5.12 17.23
C ALA A 78 -3.50 4.79 16.18
N LEU A 79 -2.41 4.14 16.60
CA LEU A 79 -1.33 3.72 15.69
C LEU A 79 -1.80 2.61 14.75
N GLN A 80 -2.56 1.62 15.24
CA GLN A 80 -3.13 0.56 14.41
C GLN A 80 -4.12 1.11 13.38
N ALA A 81 -4.99 2.04 13.78
CA ALA A 81 -5.91 2.71 12.86
C ALA A 81 -5.16 3.47 11.76
N ARG A 82 -4.09 4.20 12.11
CA ARG A 82 -3.23 4.87 11.13
C ARG A 82 -2.62 3.89 10.12
N ASP A 83 -2.10 2.78 10.61
CA ASP A 83 -1.42 1.78 9.78
C ASP A 83 -2.44 1.06 8.88
N GLY A 84 -3.64 0.75 9.38
CA GLY A 84 -4.75 0.20 8.61
C GLY A 84 -5.21 1.11 7.47
N VAL A 85 -5.49 2.39 7.75
CA VAL A 85 -5.85 3.37 6.72
C VAL A 85 -4.74 3.55 5.68
N SER A 86 -3.48 3.51 6.11
CA SER A 86 -2.35 3.56 5.19
C SER A 86 -2.30 2.34 4.27
N GLN A 87 -2.49 1.14 4.83
CA GLN A 87 -2.46 -0.12 4.07
C GLN A 87 -3.59 -0.21 3.05
N ASP A 88 -4.82 0.18 3.42
CA ASP A 88 -5.96 0.24 2.51
C ASP A 88 -5.73 1.24 1.37
N ARG A 89 -5.17 2.40 1.67
CA ARG A 89 -4.83 3.41 0.68
C ARG A 89 -3.73 2.91 -0.28
N TYR A 90 -2.69 2.26 0.23
CA TYR A 90 -1.64 1.68 -0.62
C TYR A 90 -2.22 0.56 -1.50
N GLY A 91 -3.03 -0.33 -0.93
CA GLY A 91 -3.69 -1.41 -1.64
C GLY A 91 -4.58 -0.91 -2.78
N SER A 92 -5.38 0.15 -2.57
CA SER A 92 -6.19 0.76 -3.62
C SER A 92 -5.34 1.39 -4.73
N VAL A 93 -4.34 2.20 -4.38
CA VAL A 93 -3.41 2.82 -5.33
C VAL A 93 -2.71 1.78 -6.20
N ILE A 94 -2.22 0.69 -5.60
CA ILE A 94 -1.55 -0.39 -6.36
C ILE A 94 -2.51 -1.17 -7.24
N ARG A 95 -3.72 -1.43 -6.78
CA ARG A 95 -4.77 -2.09 -7.57
C ARG A 95 -5.13 -1.26 -8.80
N ASP A 96 -5.36 0.04 -8.62
CA ASP A 96 -5.71 0.96 -9.70
C ASP A 96 -4.57 1.10 -10.70
N ALA A 97 -3.32 1.18 -10.21
CA ALA A 97 -2.14 1.18 -11.06
C ALA A 97 -2.01 -0.11 -11.89
N LYS A 98 -2.19 -1.28 -11.27
CA LYS A 98 -2.15 -2.58 -11.98
C LYS A 98 -3.24 -2.69 -13.04
N ASN A 99 -4.45 -2.22 -12.75
CA ASN A 99 -5.54 -2.19 -13.72
C ASN A 99 -5.21 -1.26 -14.88
N PHE A 100 -4.75 -0.04 -14.61
CA PHE A 100 -4.34 0.90 -15.66
C PHE A 100 -3.22 0.34 -16.54
N ILE A 101 -2.22 -0.32 -15.96
CA ILE A 101 -1.15 -0.98 -16.73
C ILE A 101 -1.73 -2.09 -17.63
N ARG A 102 -2.64 -2.91 -17.12
CA ARG A 102 -3.26 -4.00 -17.91
C ARG A 102 -4.15 -3.50 -19.04
N GLU A 103 -4.76 -2.34 -18.91
CA GLU A 103 -5.59 -1.71 -19.94
C GLU A 103 -4.75 -0.99 -21.00
N HIS A 104 -3.55 -0.50 -20.63
CA HIS A 104 -2.75 0.38 -21.49
C HIS A 104 -1.35 -0.17 -21.83
N PHE A 105 -1.04 -1.44 -21.49
CA PHE A 105 0.29 -2.02 -21.72
C PHE A 105 0.77 -1.97 -23.17
N ASN A 106 -0.17 -1.95 -24.13
CA ASN A 106 0.09 -1.90 -25.56
C ASN A 106 0.53 -0.50 -26.07
N GLN A 107 0.44 0.54 -25.24
CA GLN A 107 0.95 1.87 -25.57
C GLN A 107 2.47 1.87 -25.39
N GLY A 108 3.21 2.12 -26.49
CA GLY A 108 4.67 2.06 -26.46
C GLY A 108 5.33 3.10 -25.58
N ASP A 109 4.66 4.22 -25.30
CA ASP A 109 5.10 5.35 -24.49
C ASP A 109 4.54 5.32 -23.05
N LEU A 110 3.88 4.25 -22.63
CA LEU A 110 3.35 4.14 -21.27
C LEU A 110 4.47 4.32 -20.24
N SER A 111 4.31 5.33 -19.40
CA SER A 111 5.33 5.77 -18.45
C SER A 111 4.82 5.79 -17.01
N LEU A 112 5.75 5.73 -16.07
CA LEU A 112 5.48 5.87 -14.64
C LEU A 112 4.75 7.20 -14.33
N ASN A 113 5.10 8.28 -15.03
CA ASN A 113 4.49 9.60 -14.83
C ASN A 113 3.00 9.61 -15.23
N GLN A 114 2.64 8.93 -16.32
CA GLN A 114 1.24 8.83 -16.76
C GLN A 114 0.40 8.07 -15.73
N ILE A 115 0.92 6.97 -15.18
CA ILE A 115 0.21 6.21 -14.15
C ILE A 115 0.07 7.02 -12.87
N ALA A 116 1.16 7.64 -12.40
CA ALA A 116 1.14 8.47 -11.20
C ALA A 116 0.12 9.63 -11.32
N ALA A 117 0.06 10.25 -12.50
CA ALA A 117 -0.93 11.30 -12.79
C ALA A 117 -2.37 10.74 -12.79
N HIS A 118 -2.59 9.56 -13.38
CA HIS A 118 -3.92 8.92 -13.42
C HIS A 118 -4.46 8.63 -12.02
N ILE A 119 -3.61 8.09 -11.14
CA ILE A 119 -4.00 7.73 -9.77
C ILE A 119 -3.87 8.89 -8.76
N GLY A 120 -3.46 10.09 -9.22
CA GLY A 120 -3.41 11.31 -8.41
C GLY A 120 -2.31 11.35 -7.35
N VAL A 121 -1.15 10.74 -7.63
CA VAL A 121 0.02 10.73 -6.72
C VAL A 121 1.28 11.26 -7.40
N SER A 122 2.31 11.61 -6.61
CA SER A 122 3.60 11.97 -7.18
C SER A 122 4.33 10.75 -7.76
N PRO A 123 5.11 10.91 -8.86
CA PRO A 123 5.90 9.82 -9.45
C PRO A 123 6.86 9.14 -8.47
N SER A 124 7.54 9.90 -7.62
CA SER A 124 8.45 9.37 -6.60
C SER A 124 7.72 8.51 -5.58
N TYR A 125 6.58 8.98 -5.10
CA TYR A 125 5.75 8.24 -4.16
C TYR A 125 5.23 6.95 -4.79
N PHE A 126 4.67 7.03 -6.01
CA PHE A 126 4.22 5.85 -6.74
C PHE A 126 5.33 4.82 -6.94
N SER A 127 6.52 5.25 -7.39
CA SER A 127 7.67 4.35 -7.60
C SER A 127 8.04 3.60 -6.33
N SER A 128 8.07 4.30 -5.18
CA SER A 128 8.41 3.72 -3.88
C SER A 128 7.40 2.67 -3.43
N ILE A 129 6.10 3.04 -3.40
CA ILE A 129 5.05 2.13 -2.92
C ILE A 129 4.83 0.96 -3.87
N PHE A 130 4.93 1.20 -5.20
CA PHE A 130 4.77 0.13 -6.19
C PHE A 130 5.84 -0.96 -6.01
N LYS A 131 7.11 -0.56 -5.83
CA LYS A 131 8.20 -1.51 -5.57
C LYS A 131 8.03 -2.21 -4.22
N GLN A 132 7.62 -1.49 -3.18
CA GLN A 132 7.39 -2.07 -1.84
C GLN A 132 6.30 -3.14 -1.88
N GLU A 133 5.17 -2.85 -2.53
CA GLU A 133 3.99 -3.72 -2.53
C GLU A 133 4.06 -4.86 -3.57
N THR A 134 4.80 -4.68 -4.68
CA THR A 134 4.88 -5.68 -5.75
C THR A 134 6.20 -6.43 -5.77
N GLY A 135 7.22 -5.97 -5.05
CA GLY A 135 8.59 -6.48 -5.12
C GLY A 135 9.34 -6.10 -6.40
N GLN A 136 8.68 -5.42 -7.36
CA GLN A 136 9.21 -5.09 -8.68
C GLN A 136 9.08 -3.59 -8.94
N ASN A 137 9.97 -3.03 -9.78
CA ASN A 137 9.74 -1.69 -10.28
C ASN A 137 8.68 -1.71 -11.42
N PHE A 138 8.17 -0.52 -11.76
CA PHE A 138 7.15 -0.37 -12.80
C PHE A 138 7.56 -0.96 -14.16
N VAL A 139 8.80 -0.74 -14.58
CA VAL A 139 9.31 -1.22 -15.90
C VAL A 139 9.37 -2.73 -15.93
N GLU A 140 9.79 -3.36 -14.86
CA GLU A 140 9.82 -4.83 -14.71
C GLU A 140 8.41 -5.40 -14.79
N TYR A 141 7.47 -4.81 -14.05
CA TYR A 141 6.07 -5.24 -14.06
C TYR A 141 5.40 -5.05 -15.43
N LEU A 142 5.57 -3.89 -16.07
CA LEU A 142 5.07 -3.64 -17.43
C LEU A 142 5.64 -4.65 -18.43
N THR A 143 6.95 -4.92 -18.33
CA THR A 143 7.61 -5.92 -19.19
C THR A 143 6.99 -7.30 -18.97
N GLN A 144 6.75 -7.71 -17.74
CA GLN A 144 6.10 -8.97 -17.42
C GLN A 144 4.71 -9.06 -18.07
N VAL A 145 3.85 -8.04 -17.89
CA VAL A 145 2.51 -8.00 -18.48
C VAL A 145 2.56 -8.11 -20.00
N ARG A 146 3.48 -7.40 -20.64
CA ARG A 146 3.70 -7.45 -22.09
C ARG A 146 4.14 -8.85 -22.56
N MET A 147 5.05 -9.49 -21.83
CA MET A 147 5.53 -10.84 -22.15
C MET A 147 4.46 -11.90 -21.96
N GLU A 148 3.68 -11.83 -20.90
CA GLU A 148 2.53 -12.71 -20.68
C GLU A 148 1.55 -12.63 -21.86
N ARG A 149 1.20 -11.42 -22.27
CA ARG A 149 0.31 -11.22 -23.41
C ARG A 149 0.93 -11.68 -24.74
N ALA A 150 2.23 -11.45 -24.94
CA ALA A 150 2.94 -11.95 -26.10
C ALA A 150 2.92 -13.50 -26.19
N CYS A 151 3.09 -14.18 -25.07
CA CYS A 151 2.98 -15.63 -25.00
C CYS A 151 1.57 -16.14 -25.39
N GLU A 152 0.52 -15.47 -24.96
CA GLU A 152 -0.86 -15.79 -25.36
C GLU A 152 -1.04 -15.61 -26.88
N LEU A 153 -0.62 -14.47 -27.44
CA LEU A 153 -0.73 -14.19 -28.86
C LEU A 153 0.08 -15.18 -29.73
N LEU A 154 1.27 -15.58 -29.26
CA LEU A 154 2.09 -16.59 -29.95
C LEU A 154 1.42 -17.96 -30.00
N LYS A 155 0.63 -18.32 -28.99
CA LYS A 155 -0.14 -19.60 -28.95
C LYS A 155 -1.40 -19.57 -29.77
N CYS A 156 -2.16 -18.47 -29.67
CA CYS A 156 -3.54 -18.42 -30.16
C CYS A 156 -3.70 -17.77 -31.54
N THR A 157 -2.62 -17.22 -32.14
CA THR A 157 -2.72 -16.47 -33.41
C THR A 157 -1.68 -16.89 -34.44
N SER A 158 -1.98 -16.58 -35.72
CA SER A 158 -1.03 -16.73 -36.83
C SER A 158 -0.11 -15.51 -37.01
N TYR A 159 -0.21 -14.49 -36.17
CA TYR A 159 0.57 -13.26 -36.31
C TYR A 159 2.08 -13.51 -36.37
N ARG A 160 2.77 -12.65 -37.11
CA ARG A 160 4.22 -12.64 -37.18
C ARG A 160 4.79 -12.05 -35.87
N THR A 161 6.01 -12.41 -35.56
CA THR A 161 6.69 -11.91 -34.34
C THR A 161 6.70 -10.37 -34.25
N ALA A 162 6.89 -9.69 -35.39
CA ALA A 162 6.87 -8.22 -35.43
C ALA A 162 5.50 -7.64 -35.08
N GLU A 163 4.42 -8.23 -35.62
CA GLU A 163 3.05 -7.82 -35.35
C GLU A 163 2.68 -8.02 -33.87
N ILE A 164 3.13 -9.12 -33.28
CA ILE A 164 2.93 -9.38 -31.85
C ILE A 164 3.69 -8.36 -31.01
N GLY A 165 4.93 -8.02 -31.39
CA GLY A 165 5.71 -6.99 -30.72
C GLY A 165 4.98 -5.65 -30.68
N GLU A 166 4.42 -5.22 -31.81
CA GLU A 166 3.62 -4.00 -31.91
C GLU A 166 2.36 -4.04 -31.05
N GLN A 167 1.62 -5.15 -31.08
CA GLN A 167 0.41 -5.32 -30.27
C GLN A 167 0.65 -5.31 -28.76
N VAL A 168 1.84 -5.67 -28.31
CA VAL A 168 2.18 -5.62 -26.89
C VAL A 168 3.02 -4.38 -26.52
N GLY A 169 3.06 -3.35 -27.39
CA GLY A 169 3.61 -2.05 -27.08
C GLY A 169 5.11 -1.89 -27.34
N TYR A 170 5.69 -2.68 -28.27
CA TYR A 170 7.06 -2.50 -28.72
C TYR A 170 7.08 -1.95 -30.15
N ASN A 171 7.65 -0.78 -30.32
CA ASN A 171 7.78 -0.14 -31.65
C ASN A 171 8.87 -0.75 -32.51
N ASP A 172 9.77 -1.57 -31.94
CA ASP A 172 10.87 -2.22 -32.63
C ASP A 172 10.84 -3.74 -32.39
N ALA A 173 10.76 -4.50 -33.49
CA ALA A 173 10.67 -5.96 -33.46
C ALA A 173 11.94 -6.66 -32.96
N HIS A 174 13.13 -6.04 -33.17
CA HIS A 174 14.39 -6.57 -32.67
C HIS A 174 14.49 -6.39 -31.17
N TYR A 175 14.08 -5.19 -30.68
CA TYR A 175 14.04 -4.92 -29.25
C TYR A 175 13.02 -5.83 -28.54
N PHE A 176 11.83 -6.04 -29.13
CA PHE A 176 10.86 -7.01 -28.63
C PHE A 176 11.45 -8.43 -28.53
N SER A 177 12.09 -8.90 -29.61
CA SER A 177 12.67 -10.26 -29.65
C SER A 177 13.76 -10.45 -28.59
N ALA A 178 14.60 -9.43 -28.36
CA ALA A 178 15.62 -9.43 -27.32
C ALA A 178 15.02 -9.44 -25.91
N ALA A 179 14.00 -8.59 -25.66
CA ALA A 179 13.28 -8.52 -24.39
C ALA A 179 12.58 -9.85 -24.08
N PHE A 180 11.90 -10.42 -25.09
CA PHE A 180 11.21 -11.71 -24.96
C PHE A 180 12.20 -12.84 -24.63
N LYS A 181 13.33 -12.91 -25.36
CA LYS A 181 14.38 -13.92 -25.11
C LYS A 181 14.96 -13.79 -23.71
N LYS A 182 15.16 -12.55 -23.23
CA LYS A 182 15.66 -12.29 -21.87
C LYS A 182 14.66 -12.75 -20.81
N ALA A 183 13.38 -12.53 -21.04
CA ALA A 183 12.32 -12.87 -20.07
C ALA A 183 11.94 -14.35 -20.07
N MET A 184 11.87 -14.96 -21.28
CA MET A 184 11.36 -16.32 -21.47
C MET A 184 12.46 -17.37 -21.73
N GLY A 185 13.72 -16.97 -21.81
CA GLY A 185 14.87 -17.87 -22.07
C GLY A 185 15.02 -18.32 -23.52
N GLN A 186 14.04 -18.07 -24.40
CA GLN A 186 14.05 -18.50 -25.80
C GLN A 186 13.43 -17.42 -26.70
N SER A 187 13.74 -17.47 -28.01
CA SER A 187 13.17 -16.49 -28.94
C SER A 187 11.66 -16.67 -29.12
N PRO A 188 10.91 -15.62 -29.54
CA PRO A 188 9.47 -15.74 -29.82
C PRO A 188 9.15 -16.82 -30.86
N LYS A 189 10.03 -17.00 -31.87
CA LYS A 189 9.91 -18.02 -32.91
C LYS A 189 10.06 -19.42 -32.32
N ASP A 190 11.08 -19.63 -31.49
CA ASP A 190 11.33 -20.93 -30.86
C ASP A 190 10.21 -21.27 -29.85
N TYR A 191 9.74 -20.27 -29.10
CA TYR A 191 8.61 -20.41 -28.20
C TYR A 191 7.36 -20.88 -28.96
N LYS A 192 6.99 -20.24 -30.07
CA LYS A 192 5.85 -20.64 -30.90
C LYS A 192 6.01 -22.05 -31.43
N ALA A 193 7.22 -22.40 -31.93
CA ALA A 193 7.48 -23.76 -32.44
C ALA A 193 7.42 -24.84 -31.35
N SER A 194 7.82 -24.51 -30.09
CA SER A 194 7.73 -25.46 -28.98
C SER A 194 6.29 -25.73 -28.54
N GLN A 195 5.40 -24.73 -28.61
CA GLN A 195 3.99 -24.90 -28.25
C GLN A 195 3.23 -25.77 -29.29
N LEU A 196 3.52 -25.60 -30.58
CA LEU A 196 2.90 -26.42 -31.66
C LEU A 196 3.32 -27.92 -31.64
N ARG A 197 4.36 -28.27 -30.90
CA ARG A 197 4.82 -29.67 -30.74
C ARG A 197 4.22 -30.37 -29.52
N GLN A 198 3.52 -29.63 -28.67
CA GLN A 198 2.89 -30.16 -27.44
C GLN A 198 1.39 -30.46 -27.61
N GLU A 199 0.80 -30.06 -28.75
CA GLU A 199 -0.53 -30.47 -29.21
C GLU A 199 -0.42 -31.67 -30.15
#